data_3a9a7c4eee3fde49ff6272af3bd155ef
#
_entry.id   3a9a7c4eee3fde49ff6272af3bd155ef
#
_cell.length_a   1.000
_cell.length_b   1.000
_cell.length_c   1.000
_cell.angle_alpha   90.00
_cell.angle_beta   90.00
_cell.angle_gamma   90.00
#
_symmetry.space_group_name_H-M   'P 1'
#
loop_
_entity.id
_entity.type
_entity.pdbx_description
1 polymer ?
#
loop_
_entity_poly.entity_id
_entity_poly.type
_entity_poly.pdbx_seq_one_letter_code
_entity_poly.pdbx_strand_id
1 'polypeptide(L)'
;MKKNQLALAILTAAALLSACDDQKKPAEKGAATEQAAENKAAPVAQNAEQIEARYKEDAAQANALYEKFYASGPNANLFRKYDYSVSDYQKNEQGATAKASLTLDLNPAVYGENVQPVILNFTDTITYNKELLDKGIVAQVEHKIDNPEAIKTFIDNFASLAEQKTAGEETADGKTGEEKPAEEKPGDKATAAGGGINTVFEHLQLRTDLLTDDNAVASATITPFQYQEGDDSIDFKGLNYNVRYNNKTLADGVYGLDFALEPLTFTATDKEDGDSATVSIAPVKGAMDIKEDGTFSLKVDPIKTETTNTHGLSTFEIAGIDGKGEGVKFDSALGSYLGNVDINANGIRVSRNNEAINLGDINIKADTKKNAAGNYDTAGTFVFKLDGASLKQAIPNLSVEPQSLRLHVGLNELSAAANTSLTEGLQLLNPHFAAGNTELPPEAVGKFQAAANEIIKNKTRFNTEIEAQTDSGKAQLTANVGIRSDSPVTAEEWQKAIDGVQENPLPLQDLLKNNLDLHAELRVSKSLVDKLGFSEMVEQQGAMFVTLEGDEYRVKIEGKEGKIELNGNPLPF
;
A
#
# COMPACT_ATOMS: atom_id res chain seq x y z
N MET A 1 -6.21 -14.23 -17.17
CA MET A 1 -6.19 -13.32 -15.99
C MET A 1 -6.24 -14.05 -14.64
N LYS A 2 -6.94 -15.19 -14.51
CA LYS A 2 -7.09 -15.93 -13.22
C LYS A 2 -5.77 -16.44 -12.59
N LYS A 3 -4.68 -16.58 -13.33
CA LYS A 3 -3.44 -17.24 -12.90
C LYS A 3 -2.42 -16.31 -12.23
N ASN A 4 -2.47 -15.00 -12.48
CA ASN A 4 -1.63 -14.01 -11.76
C ASN A 4 -2.08 -13.78 -10.30
N GLN A 5 -3.28 -14.26 -9.94
CA GLN A 5 -3.86 -14.10 -8.60
C GLN A 5 -3.27 -15.08 -7.60
N LEU A 6 -2.78 -16.24 -8.03
CA LEU A 6 -2.15 -17.20 -7.12
C LEU A 6 -0.80 -16.69 -6.60
N ALA A 7 0.04 -16.10 -7.48
CA ALA A 7 1.30 -15.49 -7.05
C ALA A 7 1.06 -14.30 -6.12
N LEU A 8 0.03 -13.47 -6.41
CA LEU A 8 -0.35 -12.35 -5.55
C LEU A 8 -0.96 -12.86 -4.22
N ALA A 9 -1.75 -13.94 -4.24
CA ALA A 9 -2.30 -14.56 -3.03
C ALA A 9 -1.21 -15.17 -2.14
N ILE A 10 -0.18 -15.81 -2.72
CA ILE A 10 0.97 -16.33 -1.97
C ILE A 10 1.74 -15.18 -1.32
N LEU A 11 2.02 -14.09 -2.06
CA LEU A 11 2.69 -12.91 -1.52
C LEU A 11 1.84 -12.19 -0.47
N THR A 12 0.53 -12.11 -0.68
CA THR A 12 -0.40 -11.48 0.28
C THR A 12 -0.61 -12.35 1.51
N ALA A 13 -0.69 -13.68 1.36
CA ALA A 13 -0.77 -14.61 2.48
C ALA A 13 0.53 -14.61 3.29
N ALA A 14 1.70 -14.56 2.65
CA ALA A 14 2.98 -14.39 3.33
C ALA A 14 3.04 -13.06 4.08
N ALA A 15 2.55 -11.96 3.49
CA ALA A 15 2.48 -10.65 4.15
C ALA A 15 1.48 -10.61 5.30
N LEU A 16 0.34 -11.29 5.21
CA LEU A 16 -0.67 -11.38 6.27
C LEU A 16 -0.24 -12.30 7.40
N LEU A 17 0.44 -13.40 7.08
CA LEU A 17 0.98 -14.33 8.07
C LEU A 17 2.25 -13.76 8.74
N SER A 18 2.99 -12.88 8.07
CA SER A 18 4.14 -12.20 8.64
C SER A 18 3.81 -11.17 9.72
N ALA A 19 2.53 -10.84 9.90
CA ALA A 19 2.10 -10.16 11.13
C ALA A 19 2.20 -11.07 12.37
N CYS A 20 2.51 -12.36 12.20
CA CYS A 20 2.48 -13.37 13.25
C CYS A 20 3.67 -14.32 13.26
N ASP A 21 4.80 -14.17 12.50
CA ASP A 21 5.94 -15.10 12.68
C ASP A 21 6.90 -15.26 11.49
N ASP A 22 7.96 -15.79 11.56
CA ASP A 22 9.25 -16.10 11.95
C ASP A 22 10.19 -16.98 11.07
N GLN A 23 11.38 -16.80 10.81
CA GLN A 23 12.64 -17.46 11.10
C GLN A 23 13.87 -17.22 10.26
N LYS A 24 15.01 -17.42 10.92
CA LYS A 24 16.37 -17.18 10.48
C LYS A 24 17.13 -18.40 9.98
N LYS A 25 18.03 -18.19 8.99
CA LYS A 25 19.31 -18.89 8.84
C LYS A 25 20.48 -17.95 9.18
N PRO A 26 21.61 -18.45 9.77
CA PRO A 26 22.75 -17.60 10.11
C PRO A 26 23.34 -16.96 8.86
N ALA A 27 23.42 -15.63 8.86
CA ALA A 27 24.17 -14.89 7.85
C ALA A 27 25.66 -15.23 7.98
N GLU A 28 26.29 -15.60 6.90
CA GLU A 28 27.76 -15.62 6.81
C GLU A 28 28.31 -14.23 7.10
N LYS A 29 29.37 -14.19 7.93
CA LYS A 29 30.02 -12.99 8.41
C LYS A 29 30.47 -12.07 7.26
N GLY A 30 29.71 -11.03 6.99
CA GLY A 30 30.20 -9.81 6.36
C GLY A 30 30.79 -8.91 7.46
N ALA A 31 32.01 -8.40 7.21
CA ALA A 31 32.83 -7.68 8.16
C ALA A 31 32.08 -6.56 8.87
N ALA A 32 31.94 -6.70 10.18
CA ALA A 32 31.49 -5.65 11.07
C ALA A 32 32.62 -4.61 11.20
N THR A 33 32.30 -3.37 10.89
CA THR A 33 33.09 -2.21 11.28
C THR A 33 32.96 -2.05 12.81
N GLU A 34 34.11 -2.17 13.50
CA GLU A 34 34.21 -1.83 14.91
C GLU A 34 33.82 -0.36 15.14
N GLN A 35 32.72 -0.11 15.84
CA GLN A 35 32.52 1.15 16.55
C GLN A 35 31.69 0.91 17.82
N ALA A 36 32.30 1.38 18.92
CA ALA A 36 31.77 1.60 20.27
C ALA A 36 31.25 0.36 21.02
N ALA A 37 32.16 -0.23 21.77
CA ALA A 37 31.82 -1.00 22.97
C ALA A 37 31.26 -0.06 24.05
N GLU A 38 29.98 0.28 23.99
CA GLU A 38 29.25 0.71 25.18
C GLU A 38 28.99 -0.51 26.06
N ASN A 39 29.15 -0.32 27.36
CA ASN A 39 28.94 -1.31 28.41
C ASN A 39 27.54 -1.94 28.30
N LYS A 40 27.38 -2.97 27.48
CA LYS A 40 26.21 -3.83 27.57
C LYS A 40 26.29 -4.59 28.89
N ALA A 41 25.34 -4.33 29.78
CA ALA A 41 25.13 -5.16 30.96
C ALA A 41 25.04 -6.64 30.51
N ALA A 42 25.67 -7.53 31.30
CA ALA A 42 25.59 -8.96 31.00
C ALA A 42 24.13 -9.38 30.94
N PRO A 43 23.75 -10.25 29.96
CA PRO A 43 22.38 -10.69 29.82
C PRO A 43 21.87 -11.28 31.12
N VAL A 44 20.79 -10.73 31.65
CA VAL A 44 20.16 -11.22 32.90
C VAL A 44 19.39 -12.47 32.53
N ALA A 45 19.71 -13.60 33.15
CA ALA A 45 18.95 -14.84 33.02
C ALA A 45 17.52 -14.59 33.53
N GLN A 46 16.53 -14.59 32.61
CA GLN A 46 15.13 -14.49 32.98
C GLN A 46 14.64 -15.84 33.51
N ASN A 47 13.81 -15.81 34.55
CA ASN A 47 13.19 -17.03 35.06
C ASN A 47 11.98 -17.43 34.16
N ALA A 48 11.53 -18.67 34.26
CA ALA A 48 10.43 -19.21 33.47
C ALA A 48 9.11 -18.42 33.62
N GLU A 49 8.91 -17.69 34.73
CA GLU A 49 7.72 -16.87 34.96
C GLU A 49 7.80 -15.55 34.18
N GLN A 50 8.99 -14.97 34.10
CA GLN A 50 9.21 -13.76 33.28
C GLN A 50 9.06 -14.07 31.80
N ILE A 51 9.49 -15.24 31.33
CA ILE A 51 9.32 -15.69 29.95
C ILE A 51 7.83 -15.91 29.65
N GLU A 52 7.08 -16.55 30.55
CA GLU A 52 5.62 -16.73 30.40
C GLU A 52 4.89 -15.38 30.31
N ALA A 53 5.25 -14.44 31.22
CA ALA A 53 4.66 -13.11 31.22
C ALA A 53 4.93 -12.37 29.90
N ARG A 54 6.17 -12.43 29.40
CA ARG A 54 6.57 -11.78 28.17
C ARG A 54 5.91 -12.40 26.93
N TYR A 55 5.78 -13.73 26.87
CA TYR A 55 5.06 -14.41 25.80
C TYR A 55 3.58 -13.98 25.74
N LYS A 56 2.92 -13.88 26.90
CA LYS A 56 1.53 -13.38 26.97
C LYS A 56 1.39 -11.90 26.64
N GLU A 57 2.39 -11.11 27.01
CA GLU A 57 2.43 -9.69 26.64
C GLU A 57 2.60 -9.49 25.14
N ASP A 58 3.40 -10.31 24.48
CA ASP A 58 3.60 -10.28 23.03
C ASP A 58 2.26 -10.47 22.29
N ALA A 59 1.46 -11.45 22.68
CA ALA A 59 0.14 -11.67 22.14
C ALA A 59 -0.83 -10.49 22.34
N ALA A 60 -0.77 -9.84 23.52
CA ALA A 60 -1.58 -8.65 23.78
C ALA A 60 -1.13 -7.47 22.92
N GLN A 61 0.18 -7.32 22.70
CA GLN A 61 0.73 -6.27 21.81
C GLN A 61 0.37 -6.50 20.34
N ALA A 62 0.30 -7.75 19.87
CA ALA A 62 -0.15 -8.06 18.52
C ALA A 62 -1.58 -7.54 18.26
N ASN A 63 -2.50 -7.69 19.23
CA ASN A 63 -3.85 -7.12 19.14
C ASN A 63 -3.83 -5.59 19.14
N ALA A 64 -3.02 -4.97 19.99
CA ALA A 64 -2.87 -3.52 20.03
C ALA A 64 -2.28 -2.95 18.73
N LEU A 65 -1.35 -3.67 18.11
CA LEU A 65 -0.83 -3.34 16.79
C LEU A 65 -1.93 -3.38 15.73
N TYR A 66 -2.73 -4.45 15.73
CA TYR A 66 -3.87 -4.56 14.82
C TYR A 66 -4.82 -3.36 14.95
N GLU A 67 -5.24 -3.04 16.17
CA GLU A 67 -6.13 -1.90 16.42
C GLU A 67 -5.56 -0.59 15.89
N LYS A 68 -4.26 -0.38 16.00
CA LYS A 68 -3.62 0.87 15.55
C LYS A 68 -3.40 0.94 14.04
N PHE A 69 -2.94 -0.12 13.41
CA PHE A 69 -2.54 -0.11 12.00
C PHE A 69 -3.64 -0.58 11.05
N TYR A 70 -4.51 -1.48 11.49
CA TYR A 70 -5.52 -2.08 10.62
C TYR A 70 -6.93 -1.59 10.94
N ALA A 71 -7.27 -1.32 12.19
CA ALA A 71 -8.57 -0.76 12.53
C ALA A 71 -8.67 0.74 12.22
N SER A 72 -7.55 1.45 12.14
CA SER A 72 -7.49 2.89 11.84
C SER A 72 -6.68 3.27 10.59
N GLY A 73 -6.05 2.31 9.93
CA GLY A 73 -5.19 2.52 8.76
C GLY A 73 -5.89 2.29 7.41
N PRO A 74 -5.15 2.37 6.29
CA PRO A 74 -5.68 2.14 4.93
C PRO A 74 -6.34 0.77 4.71
N ASN A 75 -6.07 -0.20 5.59
CA ASN A 75 -6.61 -1.56 5.53
C ASN A 75 -7.73 -1.82 6.55
N ALA A 76 -8.23 -0.80 7.25
CA ALA A 76 -9.24 -0.92 8.31
C ALA A 76 -10.52 -1.65 7.90
N ASN A 77 -10.82 -1.67 6.60
CA ASN A 77 -12.03 -2.32 6.09
C ASN A 77 -11.84 -3.77 5.65
N LEU A 78 -10.62 -4.31 5.69
CA LEU A 78 -10.40 -5.71 5.31
C LEU A 78 -10.92 -6.68 6.37
N PHE A 79 -10.77 -6.32 7.64
CA PHE A 79 -11.17 -7.15 8.76
C PHE A 79 -12.07 -6.37 9.72
N ARG A 80 -13.19 -6.94 10.17
CA ARG A 80 -14.00 -6.39 11.27
C ARG A 80 -13.37 -6.63 12.62
N LYS A 81 -12.66 -7.75 12.75
CA LYS A 81 -12.00 -8.15 13.99
C LYS A 81 -10.71 -8.91 13.66
N TYR A 82 -9.72 -8.61 14.43
CA TYR A 82 -8.50 -9.40 14.59
C TYR A 82 -8.38 -9.73 16.08
N ASP A 83 -8.21 -10.99 16.43
CA ASP A 83 -8.12 -11.42 17.81
C ASP A 83 -7.10 -12.55 17.90
N TYR A 84 -5.93 -12.22 18.44
CA TYR A 84 -4.88 -13.19 18.74
C TYR A 84 -4.85 -13.45 20.23
N SER A 85 -5.06 -14.70 20.62
CA SER A 85 -5.13 -15.11 22.02
C SER A 85 -4.25 -16.32 22.28
N VAL A 86 -3.68 -16.39 23.48
CA VAL A 86 -2.85 -17.50 23.96
C VAL A 86 -3.44 -18.13 25.21
N SER A 87 -3.34 -19.46 25.30
CA SER A 87 -3.87 -20.25 26.41
C SER A 87 -2.99 -21.47 26.72
N ASP A 88 -3.36 -22.23 27.73
CA ASP A 88 -2.78 -23.54 28.05
C ASP A 88 -1.24 -23.57 28.14
N TYR A 89 -0.65 -22.50 28.69
CA TYR A 89 0.79 -22.44 28.91
C TYR A 89 1.24 -23.49 29.92
N GLN A 90 2.05 -24.44 29.47
CA GLN A 90 2.52 -25.57 30.27
C GLN A 90 4.05 -25.63 30.25
N LYS A 91 4.66 -25.47 31.44
CA LYS A 91 6.12 -25.56 31.61
C LYS A 91 6.58 -27.02 31.56
N ASN A 92 7.73 -27.25 30.98
CA ASN A 92 8.41 -28.54 30.94
C ASN A 92 9.92 -28.36 31.24
N GLU A 93 10.70 -29.44 31.21
CA GLU A 93 12.13 -29.40 31.56
C GLU A 93 13.00 -28.62 30.56
N GLN A 94 12.54 -28.42 29.32
CA GLN A 94 13.30 -27.81 28.23
C GLN A 94 12.72 -26.47 27.76
N GLY A 95 11.59 -26.06 28.33
CA GLY A 95 10.91 -24.85 27.92
C GLY A 95 9.44 -24.84 28.35
N ALA A 96 8.54 -24.57 27.40
CA ALA A 96 7.11 -24.59 27.59
C ALA A 96 6.38 -24.94 26.29
N THR A 97 5.10 -25.29 26.41
CA THR A 97 4.16 -25.33 25.28
C THR A 97 2.95 -24.47 25.59
N ALA A 98 2.32 -23.92 24.57
CA ALA A 98 1.10 -23.14 24.70
C ALA A 98 0.16 -23.41 23.51
N LYS A 99 -1.09 -22.99 23.63
CA LYS A 99 -2.02 -22.89 22.51
C LYS A 99 -2.23 -21.43 22.16
N ALA A 100 -2.27 -21.14 20.86
CA ALA A 100 -2.64 -19.84 20.37
C ALA A 100 -3.77 -19.95 19.33
N SER A 101 -4.53 -18.89 19.18
CA SER A 101 -5.62 -18.80 18.19
C SER A 101 -5.67 -17.40 17.62
N LEU A 102 -5.68 -17.30 16.29
CA LEU A 102 -5.88 -16.07 15.54
C LEU A 102 -7.24 -16.13 14.86
N THR A 103 -8.13 -15.20 15.22
CA THR A 103 -9.42 -15.03 14.56
C THR A 103 -9.37 -13.80 13.66
N LEU A 104 -9.60 -14.00 12.37
CA LEU A 104 -9.76 -12.95 11.37
C LEU A 104 -11.23 -12.90 10.95
N ASP A 105 -11.97 -11.92 11.43
CA ASP A 105 -13.35 -11.68 11.00
C ASP A 105 -13.33 -10.73 9.80
N LEU A 106 -13.53 -11.30 8.61
CA LEU A 106 -13.44 -10.59 7.35
C LEU A 106 -14.64 -9.65 7.16
N ASN A 107 -14.41 -8.50 6.56
CA ASN A 107 -15.48 -7.51 6.34
C ASN A 107 -16.41 -7.95 5.17
N PRO A 108 -17.71 -8.22 5.42
CA PRO A 108 -18.64 -8.62 4.37
C PRO A 108 -18.80 -7.60 3.24
N ALA A 109 -18.60 -6.32 3.52
CA ALA A 109 -18.63 -5.27 2.49
C ALA A 109 -17.49 -5.42 1.45
N VAL A 110 -16.40 -6.10 1.85
CA VAL A 110 -15.24 -6.36 0.97
C VAL A 110 -15.32 -7.75 0.35
N TYR A 111 -15.70 -8.75 1.16
CA TYR A 111 -15.60 -10.17 0.80
C TYR A 111 -16.96 -10.83 0.50
N GLY A 112 -18.06 -10.05 0.56
CA GLY A 112 -19.42 -10.54 0.34
C GLY A 112 -20.12 -11.01 1.62
N GLU A 113 -21.46 -10.95 1.62
CA GLU A 113 -22.28 -11.22 2.82
C GLU A 113 -22.12 -12.63 3.42
N ASN A 114 -21.67 -13.59 2.63
CA ASN A 114 -21.52 -14.99 3.05
C ASN A 114 -20.11 -15.33 3.55
N VAL A 115 -19.21 -14.35 3.67
CA VAL A 115 -17.85 -14.59 4.14
C VAL A 115 -17.84 -15.10 5.58
N GLN A 116 -17.06 -16.15 5.82
CA GLN A 116 -16.90 -16.74 7.15
C GLN A 116 -15.61 -16.25 7.81
N PRO A 117 -15.59 -16.07 9.13
CA PRO A 117 -14.34 -15.80 9.85
C PRO A 117 -13.33 -16.91 9.62
N VAL A 118 -12.07 -16.54 9.50
CA VAL A 118 -10.95 -17.48 9.46
C VAL A 118 -10.36 -17.62 10.85
N ILE A 119 -10.31 -18.83 11.37
CA ILE A 119 -9.76 -19.12 12.69
C ILE A 119 -8.56 -20.04 12.49
N LEU A 120 -7.38 -19.54 12.78
CA LEU A 120 -6.13 -20.29 12.78
C LEU A 120 -5.77 -20.67 14.21
N ASN A 121 -5.54 -21.96 14.43
CA ASN A 121 -5.12 -22.50 15.72
C ASN A 121 -3.64 -22.91 15.63
N PHE A 122 -2.89 -22.63 16.68
CA PHE A 122 -1.47 -22.91 16.76
C PHE A 122 -1.14 -23.72 18.01
N THR A 123 -0.13 -24.56 17.86
CA THR A 123 0.60 -25.13 18.99
C THR A 123 1.97 -24.48 19.02
N ASP A 124 2.23 -23.71 20.07
CA ASP A 124 3.48 -23.00 20.27
C ASP A 124 4.44 -23.85 21.13
N THR A 125 5.68 -23.97 20.65
CA THR A 125 6.78 -24.58 21.39
C THR A 125 7.76 -23.48 21.79
N ILE A 126 7.89 -23.24 23.09
CA ILE A 126 8.71 -22.17 23.67
C ILE A 126 9.98 -22.76 24.24
N THR A 127 11.11 -22.46 23.62
CA THR A 127 12.44 -22.93 24.04
C THR A 127 13.22 -21.79 24.67
N TYR A 128 13.81 -22.04 25.85
CA TYR A 128 14.72 -21.10 26.49
C TYR A 128 15.86 -21.87 27.17
N ASN A 129 17.07 -21.47 26.86
CA ASN A 129 18.28 -22.11 27.39
C ASN A 129 19.48 -21.14 27.35
N LYS A 130 20.60 -21.57 27.94
CA LYS A 130 21.81 -20.76 27.97
C LYS A 130 22.36 -20.43 26.58
N GLU A 131 22.26 -21.34 25.62
CA GLU A 131 22.78 -21.13 24.26
C GLU A 131 22.02 -19.99 23.54
N LEU A 132 20.69 -19.94 23.67
CA LEU A 132 19.87 -18.86 23.15
C LEU A 132 20.18 -17.54 23.87
N LEU A 133 20.32 -17.57 25.21
CA LEU A 133 20.63 -16.38 25.98
C LEU A 133 22.02 -15.79 25.62
N ASP A 134 23.00 -16.64 25.38
CA ASP A 134 24.34 -16.22 24.91
C ASP A 134 24.28 -15.54 23.52
N LYS A 135 23.22 -15.80 22.72
CA LYS A 135 22.90 -15.13 21.46
C LYS A 135 22.03 -13.87 21.64
N GLY A 136 21.67 -13.51 22.86
CA GLY A 136 20.77 -12.39 23.17
C GLY A 136 19.29 -12.73 23.01
N ILE A 137 18.93 -14.02 22.89
CA ILE A 137 17.57 -14.51 22.77
C ILE A 137 17.11 -15.05 24.13
N VAL A 138 16.11 -14.43 24.71
CA VAL A 138 15.52 -14.85 26.00
C VAL A 138 14.72 -16.12 25.83
N ALA A 139 13.89 -16.16 24.80
CA ALA A 139 13.11 -17.33 24.41
C ALA A 139 12.89 -17.33 22.89
N GLN A 140 12.75 -18.51 22.34
CA GLN A 140 12.38 -18.78 20.97
C GLN A 140 11.02 -19.50 20.97
N VAL A 141 10.07 -18.98 20.24
CA VAL A 141 8.74 -19.55 20.06
C VAL A 141 8.62 -20.11 18.65
N GLU A 142 8.38 -21.39 18.50
CA GLU A 142 8.03 -21.99 17.21
C GLU A 142 6.52 -22.22 17.19
N HIS A 143 5.84 -21.74 16.15
CA HIS A 143 4.39 -21.82 16.02
C HIS A 143 4.03 -22.83 14.94
N LYS A 144 3.29 -23.84 15.30
CA LYS A 144 2.78 -24.85 14.39
C LYS A 144 1.29 -24.63 14.16
N ILE A 145 0.89 -24.44 12.91
CA ILE A 145 -0.52 -24.37 12.54
C ILE A 145 -1.16 -25.75 12.70
N ASP A 146 -2.20 -25.82 13.53
CA ASP A 146 -2.90 -27.09 13.82
C ASP A 146 -4.01 -27.40 12.80
N ASN A 147 -4.55 -26.38 12.12
CA ASN A 147 -5.68 -26.47 11.17
C ASN A 147 -5.40 -25.71 9.86
N PRO A 148 -4.43 -26.15 9.05
CA PRO A 148 -4.05 -25.46 7.82
C PRO A 148 -5.20 -25.33 6.79
N GLU A 149 -6.23 -26.17 6.88
CA GLU A 149 -7.43 -26.10 6.05
C GLU A 149 -8.22 -24.79 6.23
N ALA A 150 -8.10 -24.10 7.36
CA ALA A 150 -8.73 -22.81 7.58
C ALA A 150 -8.14 -21.72 6.64
N ILE A 151 -6.88 -21.86 6.25
CA ILE A 151 -6.24 -20.96 5.30
C ILE A 151 -6.82 -21.15 3.90
N LYS A 152 -7.16 -22.40 3.53
CA LYS A 152 -7.87 -22.66 2.28
C LYS A 152 -9.18 -21.88 2.23
N THR A 153 -9.94 -21.85 3.30
CA THR A 153 -11.18 -21.06 3.40
C THR A 153 -10.92 -19.57 3.16
N PHE A 154 -9.83 -19.02 3.70
CA PHE A 154 -9.43 -17.64 3.46
C PHE A 154 -9.14 -17.37 1.98
N ILE A 155 -8.40 -18.27 1.32
CA ILE A 155 -8.04 -18.13 -0.09
C ILE A 155 -9.24 -18.32 -0.99
N ASP A 156 -10.12 -19.27 -0.70
CA ASP A 156 -11.37 -19.48 -1.45
C ASP A 156 -12.28 -18.24 -1.36
N ASN A 157 -12.32 -17.57 -0.20
CA ASN A 157 -13.00 -16.29 -0.04
C ASN A 157 -12.38 -15.19 -0.93
N PHE A 158 -11.06 -15.12 -1.05
CA PHE A 158 -10.36 -14.20 -1.95
C PHE A 158 -10.58 -14.53 -3.43
N ALA A 159 -10.58 -15.79 -3.80
CA ALA A 159 -10.79 -16.24 -5.17
C ALA A 159 -12.21 -15.92 -5.66
N SER A 160 -13.21 -16.09 -4.79
CA SER A 160 -14.61 -15.78 -5.10
C SER A 160 -14.85 -14.30 -5.40
N LEU A 161 -14.12 -13.39 -4.74
CA LEU A 161 -14.14 -11.95 -5.05
C LEU A 161 -13.63 -11.64 -6.46
N ALA A 162 -12.62 -12.34 -6.89
CA ALA A 162 -12.04 -12.16 -8.22
C ALA A 162 -12.97 -12.67 -9.34
N GLU A 163 -13.76 -13.71 -9.06
CA GLU A 163 -14.73 -14.26 -10.00
C GLU A 163 -15.97 -13.37 -10.13
N GLN A 164 -16.43 -12.77 -9.06
CA GLN A 164 -17.56 -11.81 -9.10
C GLN A 164 -17.24 -10.57 -9.96
N LYS A 165 -15.98 -10.11 -9.99
CA LYS A 165 -15.54 -8.98 -10.80
C LYS A 165 -15.56 -9.25 -12.30
N THR A 166 -15.31 -10.48 -12.75
CA THR A 166 -15.30 -10.83 -14.18
C THR A 166 -16.70 -11.05 -14.74
N ALA A 167 -17.66 -11.47 -13.93
CA ALA A 167 -19.05 -11.64 -14.34
C ALA A 167 -19.79 -10.30 -14.56
N GLY A 168 -19.34 -9.22 -13.93
CA GLY A 168 -19.91 -7.87 -14.09
C GLY A 168 -19.46 -7.12 -15.35
N GLU A 169 -18.31 -7.45 -15.93
CA GLU A 169 -17.78 -6.78 -17.13
C GLU A 169 -18.38 -7.32 -18.45
N GLU A 170 -18.88 -8.55 -18.49
CA GLU A 170 -19.46 -9.14 -19.71
C GLU A 170 -20.88 -8.65 -20.07
N THR A 171 -21.55 -7.92 -19.17
CA THR A 171 -22.92 -7.43 -19.42
C THR A 171 -23.01 -6.02 -19.99
N ALA A 172 -21.88 -5.31 -20.20
CA ALA A 172 -21.90 -3.92 -20.72
C ALA A 172 -21.87 -3.79 -22.24
N ASP A 173 -21.63 -4.87 -23.00
CA ASP A 173 -21.68 -4.85 -24.48
C ASP A 173 -23.01 -5.45 -24.96
N GLY A 174 -23.97 -4.55 -25.22
CA GLY A 174 -25.31 -4.88 -25.65
C GLY A 174 -25.37 -5.64 -26.99
N LYS A 175 -25.42 -6.96 -26.93
CA LYS A 175 -25.94 -7.81 -28.01
C LYS A 175 -27.01 -8.72 -27.42
N THR A 176 -28.25 -8.37 -27.75
CA THR A 176 -29.42 -9.23 -27.63
C THR A 176 -29.26 -10.43 -28.57
N GLY A 177 -28.92 -11.57 -28.00
CA GLY A 177 -28.98 -12.88 -28.60
C GLY A 177 -29.55 -13.85 -27.61
N GLU A 178 -30.77 -14.33 -27.84
CA GLU A 178 -31.38 -15.41 -27.07
C GLU A 178 -30.57 -16.71 -27.27
N GLU A 179 -29.72 -17.05 -26.29
CA GLU A 179 -29.23 -18.42 -26.13
C GLU A 179 -29.59 -18.91 -24.74
N LYS A 180 -30.20 -20.11 -24.71
CA LYS A 180 -30.60 -20.81 -23.49
C LYS A 180 -29.39 -21.06 -22.61
N PRO A 181 -29.51 -20.91 -21.27
CA PRO A 181 -28.45 -21.27 -20.34
C PRO A 181 -28.24 -22.78 -20.35
N ALA A 182 -27.04 -23.23 -20.71
CA ALA A 182 -26.60 -24.59 -20.41
C ALA A 182 -26.41 -24.68 -18.88
N GLU A 183 -27.01 -25.69 -18.27
CA GLU A 183 -26.78 -26.03 -16.85
C GLU A 183 -25.30 -26.43 -16.66
N GLU A 184 -24.45 -25.50 -16.26
CA GLU A 184 -23.10 -25.84 -15.73
C GLU A 184 -23.25 -26.44 -14.34
N LYS A 185 -22.83 -27.67 -14.18
CA LYS A 185 -22.71 -28.32 -12.88
C LYS A 185 -21.64 -27.61 -12.04
N PRO A 186 -21.95 -27.11 -10.84
CA PRO A 186 -20.94 -26.59 -9.92
C PRO A 186 -20.19 -27.77 -9.32
N GLY A 187 -18.95 -28.00 -9.73
CA GLY A 187 -18.19 -29.10 -9.12
C GLY A 187 -16.69 -29.19 -9.44
N ASP A 188 -16.25 -28.80 -10.62
CA ASP A 188 -14.91 -29.23 -11.09
C ASP A 188 -13.85 -28.11 -11.25
N LYS A 189 -14.15 -26.82 -11.02
CA LYS A 189 -13.20 -25.74 -11.27
C LYS A 189 -12.39 -25.26 -10.03
N ALA A 190 -12.75 -25.66 -8.82
CA ALA A 190 -12.11 -25.18 -7.59
C ALA A 190 -10.95 -26.08 -7.08
N THR A 191 -10.76 -27.27 -7.64
CA THR A 191 -9.83 -28.27 -7.10
C THR A 191 -8.35 -28.02 -7.45
N ALA A 192 -8.04 -27.45 -8.61
CA ALA A 192 -6.64 -27.28 -9.05
C ALA A 192 -5.86 -26.24 -8.24
N ALA A 193 -6.50 -25.15 -7.81
CA ALA A 193 -5.84 -24.11 -7.01
C ALA A 193 -5.57 -24.55 -5.56
N GLY A 194 -6.38 -25.47 -5.03
CA GLY A 194 -6.32 -25.91 -3.64
C GLY A 194 -5.11 -26.80 -3.29
N GLY A 195 -4.63 -27.60 -4.23
CA GLY A 195 -3.52 -28.54 -4.00
C GLY A 195 -2.17 -27.82 -3.81
N GLY A 196 -1.85 -26.87 -4.70
CA GLY A 196 -0.59 -26.12 -4.64
C GLY A 196 -0.45 -25.25 -3.39
N ILE A 197 -1.57 -24.73 -2.89
CA ILE A 197 -1.59 -23.91 -1.68
C ILE A 197 -1.32 -24.73 -0.43
N ASN A 198 -1.91 -25.92 -0.30
CA ASN A 198 -1.64 -26.80 0.83
C ASN A 198 -0.14 -27.13 0.93
N THR A 199 0.51 -27.35 -0.22
CA THR A 199 1.96 -27.59 -0.25
C THR A 199 2.76 -26.41 0.29
N VAL A 200 2.35 -25.14 0.04
CA VAL A 200 3.02 -23.97 0.63
C VAL A 200 3.00 -24.04 2.15
N PHE A 201 1.86 -24.40 2.77
CA PHE A 201 1.74 -24.45 4.23
C PHE A 201 2.46 -25.62 4.87
N GLU A 202 2.63 -26.74 4.16
CA GLU A 202 3.48 -27.85 4.61
C GLU A 202 4.96 -27.44 4.71
N HIS A 203 5.37 -26.42 3.94
CA HIS A 203 6.71 -25.89 3.90
C HIS A 203 6.89 -24.59 4.71
N LEU A 204 5.82 -24.05 5.30
CA LEU A 204 5.84 -22.84 6.10
C LEU A 204 6.32 -23.12 7.52
N GLN A 205 7.32 -22.38 7.96
CA GLN A 205 7.85 -22.38 9.31
C GLN A 205 7.71 -20.99 9.89
N LEU A 206 7.15 -20.90 11.08
CA LEU A 206 6.85 -19.65 11.77
C LEU A 206 7.54 -19.63 13.15
N ARG A 207 8.21 -18.50 13.55
CA ARG A 207 8.96 -18.42 14.81
C ARG A 207 9.10 -16.98 15.35
N THR A 208 9.04 -16.76 16.64
CA THR A 208 9.38 -15.51 17.34
C THR A 208 10.59 -15.66 18.22
N ASP A 209 11.62 -14.83 18.03
CA ASP A 209 12.75 -14.69 18.90
C ASP A 209 12.52 -13.49 19.82
N LEU A 210 12.25 -13.71 21.11
CA LEU A 210 12.15 -12.69 22.14
C LEU A 210 13.58 -12.32 22.59
N LEU A 211 13.97 -11.05 22.40
CA LEU A 211 15.35 -10.60 22.66
C LEU A 211 15.52 -10.03 24.08
N THR A 212 16.75 -9.88 24.54
CA THR A 212 17.10 -9.39 25.89
C THR A 212 16.81 -7.90 26.09
N ASP A 213 16.62 -7.12 25.03
CA ASP A 213 16.40 -5.68 25.03
C ASP A 213 14.94 -5.28 24.81
N ASP A 214 14.00 -6.15 25.15
CA ASP A 214 12.56 -5.99 24.93
C ASP A 214 12.15 -5.94 23.46
N ASN A 215 13.08 -6.16 22.54
CA ASN A 215 12.78 -6.33 21.13
C ASN A 215 12.40 -7.78 20.81
N ALA A 216 11.72 -7.96 19.68
CA ALA A 216 11.42 -9.26 19.12
C ALA A 216 11.71 -9.28 17.62
N VAL A 217 12.02 -10.46 17.13
CA VAL A 217 12.14 -10.73 15.69
C VAL A 217 11.14 -11.81 15.34
N ALA A 218 10.17 -11.40 14.54
CA ALA A 218 9.24 -12.29 13.91
C ALA A 218 9.80 -12.70 12.53
N SER A 219 9.72 -13.97 12.08
CA SER A 219 10.26 -14.49 10.82
C SER A 219 9.38 -15.61 10.24
N ALA A 220 9.07 -15.56 8.96
CA ALA A 220 8.42 -16.62 8.21
C ALA A 220 9.40 -17.21 7.19
N THR A 221 9.56 -18.53 7.19
CA THR A 221 10.35 -19.23 6.20
C THR A 221 9.48 -20.21 5.44
N ILE A 222 9.49 -20.12 4.11
CA ILE A 222 8.93 -21.16 3.25
C ILE A 222 10.12 -21.93 2.67
N THR A 223 10.24 -23.19 3.06
CA THR A 223 11.32 -24.06 2.55
C THR A 223 11.09 -24.45 1.10
N PRO A 224 12.14 -24.81 0.33
CA PRO A 224 11.99 -25.20 -1.07
C PRO A 224 11.00 -26.33 -1.26
N PHE A 225 10.16 -26.23 -2.28
CA PHE A 225 9.27 -27.30 -2.71
C PHE A 225 9.03 -27.29 -4.22
N GLN A 226 8.54 -28.41 -4.72
CA GLN A 226 8.01 -28.55 -6.07
C GLN A 226 6.61 -29.12 -6.01
N TYR A 227 5.73 -28.57 -6.80
CA TYR A 227 4.36 -29.04 -6.94
C TYR A 227 4.03 -29.19 -8.40
N GLN A 228 3.29 -30.26 -8.75
CA GLN A 228 2.84 -30.51 -10.11
C GLN A 228 1.41 -31.08 -10.08
N GLU A 229 0.54 -30.52 -10.90
CA GLU A 229 -0.81 -31.02 -11.14
C GLU A 229 -1.13 -30.96 -12.63
N GLY A 230 -1.17 -32.13 -13.26
CA GLY A 230 -1.25 -32.20 -14.72
C GLY A 230 -0.04 -31.52 -15.38
N ASP A 231 -0.33 -30.54 -16.24
CA ASP A 231 0.69 -29.74 -16.93
C ASP A 231 1.08 -28.46 -16.16
N ASP A 232 0.40 -28.15 -15.08
CA ASP A 232 0.70 -27.01 -14.22
C ASP A 232 1.80 -27.40 -13.21
N SER A 233 2.75 -26.50 -12.96
CA SER A 233 3.83 -26.76 -12.01
C SER A 233 4.28 -25.50 -11.27
N ILE A 234 4.79 -25.69 -10.05
CA ILE A 234 5.46 -24.68 -9.23
C ILE A 234 6.81 -25.24 -8.80
N ASP A 235 7.89 -24.52 -9.10
CA ASP A 235 9.22 -24.77 -8.55
C ASP A 235 9.63 -23.58 -7.70
N PHE A 236 9.57 -23.72 -6.38
CA PHE A 236 9.83 -22.68 -5.40
C PHE A 236 11.09 -22.99 -4.63
N LYS A 237 12.07 -22.08 -4.64
CA LYS A 237 13.37 -22.29 -4.01
C LYS A 237 13.48 -21.73 -2.60
N GLY A 238 12.46 -21.04 -2.12
CA GLY A 238 12.35 -20.57 -0.73
C GLY A 238 12.05 -19.10 -0.57
N LEU A 239 11.55 -18.76 0.61
CA LEU A 239 11.34 -17.39 1.08
C LEU A 239 11.77 -17.31 2.54
N ASN A 240 12.51 -16.26 2.89
CA ASN A 240 12.72 -15.83 4.26
C ASN A 240 12.23 -14.40 4.41
N TYR A 241 11.50 -14.15 5.48
CA TYR A 241 10.93 -12.84 5.79
C TYR A 241 11.06 -12.59 7.29
N ASN A 242 11.61 -11.45 7.70
CA ASN A 242 11.83 -11.10 9.09
C ASN A 242 11.28 -9.70 9.39
N VAL A 243 10.62 -9.56 10.53
CA VAL A 243 10.12 -8.29 11.06
C VAL A 243 10.72 -8.05 12.43
N ARG A 244 11.22 -6.85 12.68
CA ARG A 244 11.75 -6.40 13.96
C ARG A 244 10.81 -5.39 14.60
N TYR A 245 10.44 -5.62 15.84
CA TYR A 245 9.53 -4.77 16.60
C TYR A 245 9.92 -4.76 18.09
N ASN A 246 9.42 -3.78 18.83
CA ASN A 246 9.61 -3.70 20.27
C ASN A 246 8.37 -4.18 21.00
N ASN A 247 8.51 -5.18 21.87
CA ASN A 247 7.41 -5.81 22.59
C ASN A 247 6.66 -4.88 23.55
N LYS A 248 7.31 -3.83 24.08
CA LYS A 248 6.66 -2.89 24.99
C LYS A 248 6.06 -1.69 24.29
N THR A 249 6.63 -1.34 23.15
CA THR A 249 6.26 -0.17 22.38
C THR A 249 5.89 -0.51 20.93
N LEU A 250 5.28 -1.68 20.72
CA LEU A 250 4.75 -2.05 19.40
C LEU A 250 3.82 -0.96 18.85
N ALA A 251 3.25 -0.18 19.77
CA ALA A 251 2.59 1.09 19.50
C ALA A 251 3.42 2.08 18.68
N ASP A 252 4.75 2.00 18.75
CA ASP A 252 5.67 2.86 17.99
C ASP A 252 6.01 2.26 16.60
N GLY A 253 5.44 1.10 16.28
CA GLY A 253 5.53 0.48 14.97
C GLY A 253 6.68 -0.52 14.81
N VAL A 254 6.72 -1.10 13.62
CA VAL A 254 7.82 -1.94 13.15
C VAL A 254 9.02 -1.04 12.83
N TYR A 255 10.21 -1.42 13.32
CA TYR A 255 11.43 -0.64 13.05
C TYR A 255 12.38 -1.32 12.06
N GLY A 256 12.11 -2.55 11.65
CA GLY A 256 12.92 -3.21 10.64
C GLY A 256 12.17 -4.36 9.97
N LEU A 257 12.52 -4.56 8.72
CA LEU A 257 12.02 -5.64 7.90
C LEU A 257 13.13 -6.09 6.96
N ASP A 258 13.32 -7.39 6.79
CA ASP A 258 14.16 -7.93 5.72
C ASP A 258 13.51 -9.16 5.10
N PHE A 259 13.74 -9.36 3.82
CA PHE A 259 13.26 -10.54 3.11
C PHE A 259 14.29 -11.04 2.09
N ALA A 260 14.22 -12.32 1.80
CA ALA A 260 14.95 -12.97 0.71
C ALA A 260 14.01 -13.96 0.03
N LEU A 261 13.59 -13.63 -1.17
CA LEU A 261 12.89 -14.53 -2.09
C LEU A 261 13.96 -15.22 -2.95
N GLU A 262 14.02 -16.52 -2.88
CA GLU A 262 14.79 -17.35 -3.80
C GLU A 262 14.02 -17.58 -5.12
N PRO A 263 14.63 -18.11 -6.19
CA PRO A 263 13.94 -18.25 -7.47
C PRO A 263 12.59 -18.95 -7.36
N LEU A 264 11.59 -18.40 -8.06
CA LEU A 264 10.26 -19.00 -8.23
C LEU A 264 9.99 -19.17 -9.72
N THR A 265 9.61 -20.38 -10.13
CA THR A 265 9.09 -20.64 -11.47
C THR A 265 7.71 -21.27 -11.37
N PHE A 266 6.81 -20.74 -12.15
CA PHE A 266 5.43 -21.19 -12.22
C PHE A 266 5.05 -21.44 -13.68
N THR A 267 4.53 -22.63 -14.00
CA THR A 267 4.01 -22.97 -15.32
C THR A 267 2.54 -23.25 -15.22
N ALA A 268 1.77 -22.69 -16.14
CA ALA A 268 0.33 -22.94 -16.26
C ALA A 268 -0.05 -23.18 -17.70
N THR A 269 -0.91 -24.17 -17.93
CA THR A 269 -1.38 -24.56 -19.26
C THR A 269 -2.88 -24.31 -19.37
N ASP A 270 -3.30 -23.63 -20.43
CA ASP A 270 -4.71 -23.51 -20.77
C ASP A 270 -5.20 -24.83 -21.35
N LYS A 271 -6.24 -25.40 -20.73
CA LYS A 271 -6.77 -26.71 -21.14
C LYS A 271 -7.66 -26.65 -22.41
N GLU A 272 -8.13 -25.45 -22.76
CA GLU A 272 -9.02 -25.28 -23.90
C GLU A 272 -8.21 -25.11 -25.19
N ASP A 273 -7.16 -24.28 -25.16
CA ASP A 273 -6.33 -23.97 -26.32
C ASP A 273 -4.98 -24.71 -26.33
N GLY A 274 -4.60 -25.34 -25.23
CA GLY A 274 -3.29 -26.01 -25.05
C GLY A 274 -2.13 -25.04 -24.90
N ASP A 275 -2.40 -23.74 -24.76
CA ASP A 275 -1.39 -22.70 -24.59
C ASP A 275 -0.76 -22.78 -23.20
N SER A 276 0.56 -22.78 -23.15
CA SER A 276 1.32 -22.80 -21.90
C SER A 276 2.05 -21.47 -21.66
N ALA A 277 2.03 -21.01 -20.42
CA ALA A 277 2.80 -19.86 -19.96
C ALA A 277 3.67 -20.23 -18.76
N THR A 278 4.95 -19.89 -18.84
CA THR A 278 5.88 -20.02 -17.72
C THR A 278 6.31 -18.64 -17.24
N VAL A 279 6.14 -18.38 -15.95
CA VAL A 279 6.59 -17.17 -15.27
C VAL A 279 7.74 -17.53 -14.34
N SER A 280 8.85 -16.83 -14.47
CA SER A 280 10.03 -17.00 -13.60
C SER A 280 10.34 -15.67 -12.91
N ILE A 281 10.54 -15.73 -11.61
CA ILE A 281 10.97 -14.59 -10.78
C ILE A 281 12.39 -14.88 -10.31
N ALA A 282 13.32 -13.97 -10.62
CA ALA A 282 14.69 -14.05 -10.15
C ALA A 282 14.77 -13.84 -8.62
N PRO A 283 15.86 -14.27 -7.95
CA PRO A 283 16.00 -14.03 -6.51
C PRO A 283 16.01 -12.53 -6.21
N VAL A 284 15.28 -12.14 -5.16
CA VAL A 284 15.17 -10.75 -4.71
C VAL A 284 15.40 -10.68 -3.21
N LYS A 285 16.23 -9.74 -2.76
CA LYS A 285 16.42 -9.42 -1.34
C LYS A 285 16.08 -7.98 -1.09
N GLY A 286 15.53 -7.71 0.09
CA GLY A 286 15.23 -6.36 0.52
C GLY A 286 15.38 -6.21 2.02
N ALA A 287 15.69 -4.99 2.44
CA ALA A 287 15.76 -4.61 3.84
C ALA A 287 15.26 -3.18 4.04
N MET A 288 14.55 -2.97 5.13
CA MET A 288 14.10 -1.68 5.62
C MET A 288 14.49 -1.55 7.10
N ASP A 289 15.02 -0.41 7.49
CA ASP A 289 15.35 -0.09 8.87
C ASP A 289 14.86 1.30 9.24
N ILE A 290 14.34 1.45 10.46
CA ILE A 290 14.06 2.72 11.11
C ILE A 290 14.83 2.71 12.44
N LYS A 291 15.84 3.57 12.59
CA LYS A 291 16.64 3.68 13.80
C LYS A 291 15.92 4.53 14.86
N GLU A 292 16.38 4.44 16.11
CA GLU A 292 15.85 5.23 17.22
C GLU A 292 15.92 6.75 16.99
N ASP A 293 16.92 7.24 16.24
CA ASP A 293 17.06 8.64 15.86
C ASP A 293 16.12 9.07 14.73
N GLY A 294 15.29 8.15 14.21
CA GLY A 294 14.39 8.37 13.10
C GLY A 294 15.06 8.29 11.72
N THR A 295 16.30 7.80 11.63
CA THR A 295 16.93 7.52 10.34
C THR A 295 16.23 6.32 9.69
N PHE A 296 15.64 6.53 8.50
CA PHE A 296 15.03 5.49 7.67
C PHE A 296 15.96 5.09 6.55
N SER A 297 16.05 3.80 6.27
CA SER A 297 16.69 3.25 5.08
C SER A 297 15.87 2.11 4.49
N LEU A 298 15.82 2.05 3.16
CA LEU A 298 15.21 0.97 2.37
C LEU A 298 16.18 0.58 1.26
N LYS A 299 16.36 -0.70 1.05
CA LYS A 299 17.08 -1.23 -0.11
C LYS A 299 16.42 -2.52 -0.58
N VAL A 300 16.12 -2.60 -1.88
CA VAL A 300 15.67 -3.83 -2.54
C VAL A 300 16.57 -4.07 -3.75
N ASP A 301 17.06 -5.29 -3.87
CA ASP A 301 17.86 -5.76 -5.00
C ASP A 301 17.04 -5.69 -6.30
N PRO A 302 17.67 -5.82 -7.48
CA PRO A 302 16.96 -5.85 -8.74
C PRO A 302 15.84 -6.89 -8.76
N ILE A 303 14.66 -6.45 -9.25
CA ILE A 303 13.49 -7.31 -9.44
C ILE A 303 13.41 -7.66 -10.92
N LYS A 304 13.42 -8.94 -11.26
CA LYS A 304 13.29 -9.39 -12.63
C LYS A 304 12.27 -10.52 -12.72
N THR A 305 11.30 -10.33 -13.61
CA THR A 305 10.29 -11.34 -13.95
C THR A 305 10.37 -11.65 -15.43
N GLU A 306 10.39 -12.92 -15.78
CA GLU A 306 10.35 -13.41 -17.16
C GLU A 306 9.06 -14.20 -17.37
N THR A 307 8.36 -13.94 -18.45
CA THR A 307 7.16 -14.68 -18.87
C THR A 307 7.40 -15.23 -20.27
N THR A 308 7.40 -16.54 -20.41
CA THR A 308 7.48 -17.24 -21.69
C THR A 308 6.13 -17.85 -22.00
N ASN A 309 5.61 -17.60 -23.19
CA ASN A 309 4.38 -18.20 -23.70
C ASN A 309 4.50 -18.46 -25.21
N THR A 310 3.43 -18.93 -25.86
CA THR A 310 3.36 -19.16 -27.31
C THR A 310 3.64 -17.91 -28.16
N HIS A 311 3.46 -16.70 -27.58
CA HIS A 311 3.75 -15.41 -28.24
C HIS A 311 5.18 -14.90 -28.02
N GLY A 312 6.02 -15.65 -27.29
CA GLY A 312 7.42 -15.37 -27.05
C GLY A 312 7.77 -15.03 -25.60
N LEU A 313 8.95 -14.43 -25.42
CA LEU A 313 9.50 -14.03 -24.12
C LEU A 313 9.16 -12.56 -23.83
N SER A 314 8.60 -12.30 -22.66
CA SER A 314 8.44 -10.96 -22.09
C SER A 314 9.22 -10.86 -20.78
N THR A 315 9.88 -9.72 -20.53
CA THR A 315 10.54 -9.45 -19.25
C THR A 315 10.06 -8.13 -18.67
N PHE A 316 9.96 -8.10 -17.34
CA PHE A 316 9.80 -6.88 -16.56
C PHE A 316 10.97 -6.79 -15.58
N GLU A 317 11.61 -5.64 -15.48
CA GLU A 317 12.76 -5.41 -14.65
C GLU A 317 12.69 -4.06 -13.94
N ILE A 318 13.06 -4.04 -12.66
CA ILE A 318 13.39 -2.85 -11.87
C ILE A 318 14.82 -3.05 -11.42
N ALA A 319 15.73 -2.13 -11.76
CA ALA A 319 17.16 -2.26 -11.44
C ALA A 319 17.48 -2.18 -9.95
N GLY A 320 16.51 -1.77 -9.14
CA GLY A 320 16.54 -1.76 -7.68
C GLY A 320 15.66 -0.67 -7.10
N ILE A 321 15.38 -0.80 -5.80
CA ILE A 321 14.67 0.23 -5.05
C ILE A 321 15.56 0.64 -3.89
N ASP A 322 15.75 1.95 -3.72
CA ASP A 322 16.43 2.53 -2.58
C ASP A 322 15.60 3.62 -1.92
N GLY A 323 15.76 3.78 -0.62
CA GLY A 323 15.04 4.78 0.14
C GLY A 323 15.86 5.27 1.33
N LYS A 324 15.63 6.52 1.69
CA LYS A 324 16.21 7.18 2.87
C LYS A 324 15.21 8.13 3.49
N GLY A 325 15.39 8.43 4.76
CA GLY A 325 14.56 9.39 5.48
C GLY A 325 15.17 9.82 6.79
N GLU A 326 14.61 10.89 7.35
CA GLU A 326 15.03 11.48 8.62
C GLU A 326 13.81 11.86 9.46
N GLY A 327 13.93 11.75 10.77
CA GLY A 327 12.87 12.05 11.72
C GLY A 327 11.66 11.12 11.59
N VAL A 328 11.85 9.93 10.99
CA VAL A 328 10.78 8.96 10.77
C VAL A 328 10.36 8.36 12.11
N LYS A 329 9.14 8.67 12.51
CA LYS A 329 8.57 8.21 13.78
C LYS A 329 7.07 8.02 13.62
N PHE A 330 6.54 6.92 14.12
CA PHE A 330 5.10 6.68 14.13
C PHE A 330 4.38 7.64 15.08
N ASP A 331 3.33 8.31 14.61
CA ASP A 331 2.43 9.12 15.41
C ASP A 331 1.05 8.44 15.47
N SER A 332 0.70 7.93 16.66
CA SER A 332 -0.53 7.17 16.87
C SER A 332 -1.80 8.01 16.71
N ALA A 333 -1.73 9.33 16.88
CA ALA A 333 -2.88 10.20 16.68
C ALA A 333 -3.16 10.45 15.19
N LEU A 334 -2.11 10.47 14.36
CA LEU A 334 -2.22 10.54 12.91
C LEU A 334 -2.52 9.16 12.30
N GLY A 335 -2.13 8.06 12.95
CA GLY A 335 -2.18 6.71 12.41
C GLY A 335 -1.16 6.48 11.28
N SER A 336 -0.07 7.28 11.23
CA SER A 336 0.94 7.26 10.18
C SER A 336 2.30 7.73 10.69
N TYR A 337 3.32 7.72 9.84
CA TYR A 337 4.67 8.16 10.19
C TYR A 337 4.85 9.66 9.94
N LEU A 338 5.48 10.34 10.90
CA LEU A 338 6.11 11.67 10.73
C LEU A 338 7.48 11.51 10.10
N GLY A 339 8.07 12.63 9.68
CA GLY A 339 9.42 12.70 9.11
C GLY A 339 9.39 12.82 7.59
N ASN A 340 10.57 12.80 6.99
CA ASN A 340 10.71 12.81 5.54
C ASN A 340 11.20 11.45 5.04
N VAL A 341 10.71 11.05 3.88
CA VAL A 341 11.09 9.81 3.19
C VAL A 341 11.28 10.12 1.70
N ASP A 342 12.33 9.57 1.11
CA ASP A 342 12.66 9.67 -0.31
C ASP A 342 12.96 8.26 -0.83
N ILE A 343 12.10 7.74 -1.70
CA ILE A 343 12.19 6.37 -2.25
C ILE A 343 12.34 6.46 -3.77
N ASN A 344 13.31 5.71 -4.31
CA ASN A 344 13.57 5.62 -5.74
C ASN A 344 13.41 4.18 -6.21
N ALA A 345 12.63 3.97 -7.27
CA ALA A 345 12.65 2.76 -8.07
C ALA A 345 13.35 3.07 -9.40
N ASN A 346 14.49 2.43 -9.62
CA ASN A 346 15.42 2.80 -10.69
C ASN A 346 15.32 1.82 -11.86
N GLY A 347 15.49 2.31 -13.08
CA GLY A 347 15.69 1.51 -14.28
C GLY A 347 14.52 0.57 -14.57
N ILE A 348 13.30 1.09 -14.62
CA ILE A 348 12.11 0.28 -14.95
C ILE A 348 12.13 -0.03 -16.44
N ARG A 349 12.14 -1.31 -16.77
CA ARG A 349 12.26 -1.80 -18.14
C ARG A 349 11.25 -2.90 -18.42
N VAL A 350 10.66 -2.85 -19.60
CA VAL A 350 9.82 -3.91 -20.15
C VAL A 350 10.43 -4.36 -21.47
N SER A 351 10.48 -5.66 -21.73
CA SER A 351 10.87 -6.14 -23.04
C SER A 351 9.94 -7.25 -23.52
N ARG A 352 9.80 -7.36 -24.84
CA ARG A 352 9.10 -8.47 -25.51
C ARG A 352 9.90 -8.90 -26.73
N ASN A 353 10.22 -10.19 -26.81
CA ASN A 353 10.99 -10.79 -27.92
C ASN A 353 12.30 -10.01 -28.25
N ASN A 354 13.04 -9.59 -27.21
CA ASN A 354 14.26 -8.79 -27.29
C ASN A 354 14.09 -7.30 -27.68
N GLU A 355 12.87 -6.84 -27.93
CA GLU A 355 12.60 -5.42 -28.04
C GLU A 355 12.35 -4.85 -26.64
N ALA A 356 13.18 -3.90 -26.21
CA ALA A 356 13.14 -3.36 -24.87
C ALA A 356 12.70 -1.91 -24.88
N ILE A 357 11.81 -1.58 -23.94
CA ILE A 357 11.36 -0.23 -23.66
C ILE A 357 11.81 0.14 -22.26
N ASN A 358 12.64 1.17 -22.13
CA ASN A 358 12.94 1.77 -20.86
C ASN A 358 11.83 2.74 -20.49
N LEU A 359 11.20 2.52 -19.36
CA LEU A 359 10.17 3.44 -18.86
C LEU A 359 10.78 4.56 -18.02
N GLY A 360 11.98 4.32 -17.45
CA GLY A 360 12.71 5.31 -16.66
C GLY A 360 12.70 5.00 -15.15
N ASP A 361 12.64 6.06 -14.33
CA ASP A 361 12.70 5.95 -12.87
C ASP A 361 11.45 6.53 -12.22
N ILE A 362 11.10 6.02 -11.02
CA ILE A 362 10.06 6.58 -10.17
C ILE A 362 10.71 7.05 -8.86
N ASN A 363 10.45 8.31 -8.49
CA ASN A 363 10.82 8.83 -7.19
C ASN A 363 9.57 9.23 -6.40
N ILE A 364 9.49 8.81 -5.16
CA ILE A 364 8.40 9.12 -4.22
C ILE A 364 8.99 9.79 -3.01
N LYS A 365 8.53 11.01 -2.70
CA LYS A 365 8.90 11.74 -1.48
C LYS A 365 7.66 11.96 -0.63
N ALA A 366 7.80 11.78 0.66
CA ALA A 366 6.80 12.16 1.64
C ALA A 366 7.47 12.99 2.74
N ASP A 367 6.78 14.02 3.20
CA ASP A 367 7.20 14.84 4.35
C ASP A 367 5.96 15.12 5.21
N THR A 368 6.01 14.74 6.47
CA THR A 368 4.92 14.96 7.41
C THR A 368 5.48 15.48 8.73
N LYS A 369 4.98 16.64 9.16
CA LYS A 369 5.41 17.32 10.38
C LYS A 369 4.21 17.72 11.22
N LYS A 370 4.36 17.60 12.52
CA LYS A 370 3.41 18.14 13.49
C LYS A 370 3.79 19.60 13.81
N ASN A 371 2.86 20.52 13.61
CA ASN A 371 3.09 21.93 13.88
C ASN A 371 2.81 22.30 15.34
N ALA A 372 3.06 23.57 15.71
CA ALA A 372 2.89 24.04 17.07
C ALA A 372 1.43 24.01 17.58
N ALA A 373 0.45 24.01 16.69
CA ALA A 373 -0.98 23.89 17.04
C ALA A 373 -1.41 22.43 17.27
N GLY A 374 -0.53 21.46 17.00
CA GLY A 374 -0.82 20.03 17.09
C GLY A 374 -1.44 19.43 15.83
N ASN A 375 -1.63 20.25 14.78
CA ASN A 375 -2.04 19.81 13.46
C ASN A 375 -0.82 19.34 12.65
N TYR A 376 -1.06 18.80 11.46
CA TYR A 376 -0.04 18.21 10.61
C TYR A 376 0.07 18.96 9.28
N ASP A 377 1.30 19.21 8.88
CA ASP A 377 1.65 19.62 7.53
C ASP A 377 2.22 18.38 6.82
N THR A 378 1.52 17.91 5.80
CA THR A 378 1.90 16.71 5.05
C THR A 378 2.01 17.01 3.57
N ALA A 379 3.01 16.45 2.91
CA ALA A 379 3.20 16.58 1.48
C ALA A 379 3.73 15.29 0.87
N GLY A 380 3.22 14.96 -0.31
CA GLY A 380 3.69 13.88 -1.16
C GLY A 380 4.15 14.41 -2.51
N THR A 381 5.26 13.92 -3.03
CA THR A 381 5.73 14.22 -4.38
C THR A 381 6.04 12.93 -5.11
N PHE A 382 5.47 12.75 -6.27
CA PHE A 382 5.73 11.65 -7.19
C PHE A 382 6.41 12.22 -8.42
N VAL A 383 7.55 11.67 -8.80
CA VAL A 383 8.26 12.05 -10.01
C VAL A 383 8.51 10.80 -10.85
N PHE A 384 7.96 10.79 -12.03
CA PHE A 384 8.26 9.82 -13.07
C PHE A 384 9.27 10.45 -14.01
N LYS A 385 10.51 9.97 -14.02
CA LYS A 385 11.49 10.31 -15.03
C LYS A 385 11.34 9.32 -16.17
N LEU A 386 10.98 9.78 -17.35
CA LEU A 386 10.64 8.95 -18.49
C LEU A 386 11.79 8.90 -19.49
N ASP A 387 12.06 7.74 -20.07
CA ASP A 387 12.92 7.60 -21.24
C ASP A 387 12.09 7.90 -22.50
N GLY A 388 11.96 9.19 -22.82
CA GLY A 388 11.14 9.67 -23.93
C GLY A 388 11.56 9.12 -25.29
N ALA A 389 12.87 8.92 -25.50
CA ALA A 389 13.38 8.35 -26.74
C ALA A 389 12.96 6.88 -26.91
N SER A 390 13.05 6.09 -25.84
CA SER A 390 12.60 4.69 -25.81
C SER A 390 11.07 4.60 -26.01
N LEU A 391 10.31 5.48 -25.34
CA LEU A 391 8.86 5.54 -25.50
C LEU A 391 8.45 5.92 -26.92
N LYS A 392 9.12 6.88 -27.55
CA LYS A 392 8.83 7.29 -28.93
C LYS A 392 9.16 6.21 -29.95
N GLN A 393 10.20 5.40 -29.68
CA GLN A 393 10.49 4.22 -30.52
C GLN A 393 9.37 3.19 -30.42
N ALA A 394 8.83 2.96 -29.22
CA ALA A 394 7.73 2.01 -28.99
C ALA A 394 6.37 2.53 -29.50
N ILE A 395 6.18 3.86 -29.48
CA ILE A 395 4.95 4.54 -29.90
C ILE A 395 5.31 5.54 -31.01
N PRO A 396 5.41 5.09 -32.28
CA PRO A 396 5.90 5.96 -33.38
C PRO A 396 5.09 7.22 -33.62
N ASN A 397 3.81 7.25 -33.23
CA ASN A 397 2.92 8.40 -33.40
C ASN A 397 2.98 9.40 -32.23
N LEU A 398 3.89 9.22 -31.29
CA LEU A 398 4.06 10.14 -30.18
C LEU A 398 4.67 11.47 -30.70
N SER A 399 3.89 12.54 -30.63
CA SER A 399 4.26 13.86 -31.18
C SER A 399 5.42 14.51 -30.44
N VAL A 400 5.59 14.22 -29.15
CA VAL A 400 6.61 14.76 -28.25
C VAL A 400 7.30 13.65 -27.48
N GLU A 401 8.53 13.88 -27.05
CA GLU A 401 9.25 12.95 -26.17
C GLU A 401 9.01 13.33 -24.69
N PRO A 402 8.22 12.54 -23.94
CA PRO A 402 8.01 12.83 -22.52
C PRO A 402 9.31 12.59 -21.74
N GLN A 403 9.68 13.53 -20.86
CA GLN A 403 10.91 13.46 -20.05
C GLN A 403 10.60 13.23 -18.57
N SER A 404 9.58 13.92 -18.05
CA SER A 404 9.14 13.69 -16.68
C SER A 404 7.68 14.10 -16.46
N LEU A 405 7.06 13.45 -15.48
CA LEU A 405 5.80 13.86 -14.88
C LEU A 405 6.04 14.01 -13.38
N ARG A 406 5.74 15.18 -12.82
CA ARG A 406 5.81 15.46 -11.39
C ARG A 406 4.41 15.77 -10.89
N LEU A 407 4.01 15.10 -9.81
CA LEU A 407 2.80 15.38 -9.05
C LEU A 407 3.21 15.68 -7.61
N HIS A 408 2.86 16.88 -7.14
CA HIS A 408 3.00 17.28 -5.74
C HIS A 408 1.63 17.56 -5.15
N VAL A 409 1.37 17.02 -3.98
CA VAL A 409 0.14 17.24 -3.21
C VAL A 409 0.53 17.50 -1.76
N GLY A 410 -0.02 18.56 -1.17
CA GLY A 410 0.21 18.92 0.22
C GLY A 410 -1.08 19.33 0.92
N LEU A 411 -1.12 19.06 2.22
CA LEU A 411 -2.15 19.51 3.14
C LEU A 411 -1.46 20.19 4.32
N ASN A 412 -1.80 21.43 4.60
CA ASN A 412 -1.30 22.18 5.75
C ASN A 412 -2.42 22.35 6.76
N GLU A 413 -2.13 22.32 8.04
CA GLU A 413 -3.09 22.42 9.14
C GLU A 413 -4.12 21.27 9.16
N LEU A 414 -3.72 20.06 8.72
CA LEU A 414 -4.57 18.87 8.78
C LEU A 414 -4.68 18.38 10.21
N SER A 415 -5.91 18.30 10.78
CA SER A 415 -6.09 17.67 12.08
C SER A 415 -6.07 16.15 12.00
N ALA A 416 -5.69 15.47 13.10
CA ALA A 416 -5.79 14.02 13.19
C ALA A 416 -7.21 13.51 12.90
N ALA A 417 -8.23 14.20 13.40
CA ALA A 417 -9.62 13.84 13.18
C ALA A 417 -10.04 13.94 11.70
N ALA A 418 -9.57 15.00 10.99
CA ALA A 418 -9.81 15.11 9.55
C ALA A 418 -9.14 13.98 8.78
N ASN A 419 -7.87 13.67 9.11
CA ASN A 419 -7.13 12.56 8.48
C ASN A 419 -7.83 11.22 8.68
N THR A 420 -8.24 10.92 9.92
CA THR A 420 -8.98 9.69 10.23
C THR A 420 -10.27 9.59 9.40
N SER A 421 -11.08 10.64 9.40
CA SER A 421 -12.36 10.66 8.66
C SER A 421 -12.17 10.56 7.15
N LEU A 422 -11.14 11.21 6.56
CA LEU A 422 -10.78 11.06 5.15
C LEU A 422 -10.38 9.62 4.82
N THR A 423 -9.51 9.04 5.65
CA THR A 423 -9.03 7.67 5.47
C THR A 423 -10.19 6.68 5.54
N GLU A 424 -11.04 6.77 6.56
CA GLU A 424 -12.22 5.92 6.71
C GLU A 424 -13.20 6.07 5.53
N GLY A 425 -13.43 7.30 5.07
CA GLY A 425 -14.27 7.54 3.89
C GLY A 425 -13.71 6.91 2.62
N LEU A 426 -12.41 7.07 2.36
CA LEU A 426 -11.73 6.44 1.20
C LEU A 426 -11.74 4.91 1.26
N GLN A 427 -11.61 4.34 2.45
CA GLN A 427 -11.67 2.90 2.66
C GLN A 427 -13.04 2.31 2.31
N LEU A 428 -14.12 3.03 2.62
CA LEU A 428 -15.48 2.63 2.25
C LEU A 428 -15.71 2.69 0.73
N LEU A 429 -14.97 3.54 -0.01
CA LEU A 429 -15.08 3.64 -1.46
C LEU A 429 -14.45 2.44 -2.19
N ASN A 430 -13.30 1.96 -1.74
CA ASN A 430 -12.56 0.91 -2.44
C ASN A 430 -13.39 -0.36 -2.69
N PRO A 431 -14.02 -0.99 -1.69
CA PRO A 431 -14.86 -2.16 -1.90
C PRO A 431 -16.13 -1.83 -2.71
N HIS A 432 -16.69 -0.63 -2.52
CA HIS A 432 -17.92 -0.19 -3.18
C HIS A 432 -17.74 -0.06 -4.70
N PHE A 433 -16.67 0.62 -5.15
CA PHE A 433 -16.31 0.72 -6.56
C PHE A 433 -15.81 -0.61 -7.13
N ALA A 434 -15.13 -1.41 -6.31
CA ALA A 434 -14.71 -2.75 -6.71
C ALA A 434 -15.90 -3.68 -7.02
N ALA A 435 -17.06 -3.43 -6.39
CA ALA A 435 -18.33 -4.11 -6.68
C ALA A 435 -19.10 -3.53 -7.89
N GLY A 436 -18.52 -2.56 -8.61
CA GLY A 436 -19.13 -1.94 -9.79
C GLY A 436 -20.19 -0.88 -9.48
N ASN A 437 -20.36 -0.48 -8.22
CA ASN A 437 -21.28 0.57 -7.83
C ASN A 437 -20.70 1.95 -8.22
N THR A 438 -21.55 2.84 -8.71
CA THR A 438 -21.16 4.20 -9.13
C THR A 438 -21.60 5.28 -8.13
N GLU A 439 -22.51 4.96 -7.22
CA GLU A 439 -23.00 5.89 -6.19
C GLU A 439 -22.12 5.80 -4.94
N LEU A 440 -21.92 6.92 -4.26
CA LEU A 440 -21.18 6.95 -3.00
C LEU A 440 -22.00 6.29 -1.88
N PRO A 441 -21.43 5.36 -1.11
CA PRO A 441 -22.14 4.77 0.02
C PRO A 441 -22.46 5.88 1.07
N PRO A 442 -23.67 5.90 1.65
CA PRO A 442 -24.08 6.94 2.62
C PRO A 442 -23.11 7.07 3.81
N GLU A 443 -22.52 5.98 4.24
CA GLU A 443 -21.53 5.96 5.32
C GLU A 443 -20.24 6.69 4.93
N ALA A 444 -19.74 6.50 3.71
CA ALA A 444 -18.59 7.23 3.18
C ALA A 444 -18.90 8.73 3.08
N VAL A 445 -20.11 9.10 2.64
CA VAL A 445 -20.57 10.50 2.61
C VAL A 445 -20.52 11.11 4.01
N GLY A 446 -20.99 10.40 5.03
CA GLY A 446 -20.91 10.85 6.42
C GLY A 446 -19.48 11.08 6.92
N LYS A 447 -18.54 10.20 6.52
CA LYS A 447 -17.12 10.35 6.85
C LYS A 447 -16.49 11.55 6.14
N PHE A 448 -16.80 11.77 4.86
CA PHE A 448 -16.32 12.95 4.14
C PHE A 448 -16.91 14.25 4.69
N GLN A 449 -18.16 14.26 5.12
CA GLN A 449 -18.75 15.41 5.81
C GLN A 449 -18.03 15.71 7.14
N ALA A 450 -17.73 14.68 7.94
CA ALA A 450 -16.97 14.85 9.17
C ALA A 450 -15.55 15.40 8.90
N ALA A 451 -14.89 14.88 7.87
CA ALA A 451 -13.60 15.39 7.43
C ALA A 451 -13.67 16.86 6.98
N ALA A 452 -14.67 17.21 6.16
CA ALA A 452 -14.89 18.57 5.68
C ALA A 452 -15.09 19.57 6.85
N ASN A 453 -15.84 19.19 7.87
CA ASN A 453 -16.01 20.01 9.07
C ASN A 453 -14.71 20.28 9.80
N GLU A 454 -13.87 19.25 9.98
CA GLU A 454 -12.56 19.41 10.62
C GLU A 454 -11.58 20.22 9.74
N ILE A 455 -11.62 20.05 8.42
CA ILE A 455 -10.85 20.84 7.44
C ILE A 455 -11.22 22.32 7.55
N ILE A 456 -12.50 22.63 7.59
CA ILE A 456 -13.01 23.99 7.71
C ILE A 456 -12.63 24.60 9.07
N LYS A 457 -12.86 23.89 10.16
CA LYS A 457 -12.54 24.30 11.53
C LYS A 457 -11.06 24.62 11.72
N ASN A 458 -10.18 23.80 11.16
CA ASN A 458 -8.73 23.97 11.27
C ASN A 458 -8.18 24.86 10.14
N LYS A 459 -9.02 25.32 9.20
CA LYS A 459 -8.62 26.11 8.02
C LYS A 459 -7.53 25.41 7.21
N THR A 460 -7.66 24.10 7.06
CA THR A 460 -6.71 23.26 6.31
C THR A 460 -6.57 23.79 4.88
N ARG A 461 -5.34 23.84 4.38
CA ARG A 461 -5.02 24.28 3.02
C ARG A 461 -4.54 23.10 2.19
N PHE A 462 -5.11 22.97 1.02
CA PHE A 462 -4.69 22.05 -0.02
C PHE A 462 -3.79 22.78 -1.00
N ASN A 463 -2.66 22.19 -1.35
CA ASN A 463 -1.79 22.66 -2.41
C ASN A 463 -1.45 21.50 -3.36
N THR A 464 -1.39 21.80 -4.64
CA THR A 464 -0.96 20.81 -5.65
C THR A 464 -0.16 21.48 -6.74
N GLU A 465 0.79 20.72 -7.28
CA GLU A 465 1.54 21.07 -8.47
C GLU A 465 1.64 19.83 -9.36
N ILE A 466 1.24 19.98 -10.62
CA ILE A 466 1.40 18.96 -11.65
C ILE A 466 2.30 19.57 -12.72
N GLU A 467 3.41 18.92 -13.03
CA GLU A 467 4.33 19.36 -14.07
C GLU A 467 4.62 18.20 -15.04
N ALA A 468 4.43 18.43 -16.31
CA ALA A 468 4.85 17.54 -17.38
C ALA A 468 5.95 18.22 -18.20
N GLN A 469 7.10 17.56 -18.31
CA GLN A 469 8.24 18.03 -19.11
C GLN A 469 8.41 17.14 -20.34
N THR A 470 8.65 17.78 -21.50
CA THR A 470 8.92 17.10 -22.78
C THR A 470 10.14 17.73 -23.46
N ASP A 471 10.58 17.12 -24.57
CA ASP A 471 11.60 17.70 -25.47
C ASP A 471 11.17 19.04 -26.09
N SER A 472 9.88 19.31 -26.15
CA SER A 472 9.30 20.49 -26.81
C SER A 472 8.82 21.57 -25.83
N GLY A 473 8.98 21.37 -24.52
CA GLY A 473 8.58 22.31 -23.49
C GLY A 473 7.86 21.66 -22.32
N LYS A 474 7.25 22.48 -21.47
CA LYS A 474 6.57 22.01 -20.25
C LYS A 474 5.12 22.49 -20.16
N ALA A 475 4.32 21.74 -19.42
CA ALA A 475 3.04 22.15 -18.90
C ALA A 475 3.06 22.06 -17.36
N GLN A 476 2.56 23.07 -16.68
CA GLN A 476 2.54 23.15 -15.23
C GLN A 476 1.20 23.67 -14.74
N LEU A 477 0.57 22.94 -13.83
CA LEU A 477 -0.61 23.35 -13.09
C LEU A 477 -0.23 23.49 -11.63
N THR A 478 -0.48 24.67 -11.03
CA THR A 478 -0.39 24.87 -9.59
C THR A 478 -1.77 25.26 -9.06
N ALA A 479 -2.15 24.75 -7.90
CA ALA A 479 -3.36 25.17 -7.22
C ALA A 479 -3.15 25.22 -5.71
N ASN A 480 -3.73 26.25 -5.08
CA ASN A 480 -3.76 26.47 -3.66
C ASN A 480 -5.19 26.78 -3.28
N VAL A 481 -5.78 25.98 -2.39
CA VAL A 481 -7.17 26.13 -2.00
C VAL A 481 -7.29 25.99 -0.49
N GLY A 482 -8.00 26.90 0.17
CA GLY A 482 -8.25 26.81 1.60
C GLY A 482 -9.29 27.81 2.08
N ILE A 483 -9.70 27.65 3.31
CA ILE A 483 -10.51 28.67 3.97
C ILE A 483 -9.58 29.80 4.44
N ARG A 484 -9.98 31.02 4.23
CA ARG A 484 -9.22 32.19 4.67
C ARG A 484 -8.96 32.13 6.18
N SER A 485 -7.74 32.46 6.58
CA SER A 485 -7.35 32.47 8.01
C SER A 485 -8.15 33.47 8.85
N ASP A 486 -8.59 34.57 8.24
CA ASP A 486 -9.40 35.62 8.85
C ASP A 486 -10.93 35.44 8.66
N SER A 487 -11.38 34.33 8.07
CA SER A 487 -12.79 34.03 7.91
C SER A 487 -13.51 34.02 9.27
N PRO A 488 -14.59 34.81 9.43
CA PRO A 488 -15.37 34.88 10.67
C PRO A 488 -16.35 33.70 10.78
N VAL A 489 -16.54 32.93 9.71
CA VAL A 489 -17.57 31.87 9.62
C VAL A 489 -17.19 30.68 10.51
N THR A 490 -18.13 30.27 11.31
CA THR A 490 -17.98 29.13 12.23
C THR A 490 -18.16 27.79 11.52
N ALA A 491 -17.62 26.72 12.12
CA ALA A 491 -17.83 25.37 11.62
C ALA A 491 -19.32 24.98 11.55
N GLU A 492 -20.15 25.50 12.50
CA GLU A 492 -21.58 25.25 12.54
C GLU A 492 -22.32 25.90 11.35
N GLU A 493 -21.93 27.10 10.96
CA GLU A 493 -22.50 27.78 9.78
C GLU A 493 -22.13 27.05 8.49
N TRP A 494 -20.89 26.56 8.37
CA TRP A 494 -20.46 25.69 7.26
C TRP A 494 -21.28 24.40 7.23
N GLN A 495 -21.40 23.70 8.37
CA GLN A 495 -22.17 22.46 8.45
C GLN A 495 -23.62 22.67 8.00
N LYS A 496 -24.30 23.72 8.50
CA LYS A 496 -25.67 24.04 8.12
C LYS A 496 -25.82 24.29 6.61
N ALA A 497 -24.83 24.93 5.99
CA ALA A 497 -24.86 25.20 4.55
C ALA A 497 -24.60 23.90 3.74
N ILE A 498 -23.73 23.02 4.22
CA ILE A 498 -23.45 21.70 3.61
C ILE A 498 -24.69 20.81 3.70
N ASP A 499 -25.31 20.71 4.88
CA ASP A 499 -26.50 19.88 5.10
C ASP A 499 -27.68 20.32 4.25
N GLY A 500 -27.80 21.62 4.03
CA GLY A 500 -28.89 22.23 3.24
C GLY A 500 -28.63 22.25 1.73
N VAL A 501 -27.47 21.78 1.24
CA VAL A 501 -27.04 21.96 -0.16
C VAL A 501 -27.97 21.32 -1.19
N GLN A 502 -28.58 20.19 -0.86
CA GLN A 502 -29.53 19.50 -1.74
C GLN A 502 -30.83 20.26 -1.94
N GLU A 503 -31.28 20.98 -0.91
CA GLU A 503 -32.52 21.79 -0.94
C GLU A 503 -32.27 23.19 -1.48
N ASN A 504 -31.15 23.80 -1.08
CA ASN A 504 -30.75 25.15 -1.49
C ASN A 504 -29.20 25.27 -1.50
N PRO A 505 -28.54 25.28 -2.67
CA PRO A 505 -27.11 25.40 -2.76
C PRO A 505 -26.56 26.82 -2.51
N LEU A 506 -27.39 27.85 -2.54
CA LEU A 506 -26.94 29.25 -2.47
C LEU A 506 -26.16 29.58 -1.19
N PRO A 507 -26.59 29.15 0.02
CA PRO A 507 -25.85 29.47 1.24
C PRO A 507 -24.41 28.92 1.21
N LEU A 508 -24.21 27.70 0.70
CA LEU A 508 -22.87 27.12 0.57
C LEU A 508 -22.03 27.85 -0.50
N GLN A 509 -22.65 28.23 -1.62
CA GLN A 509 -21.97 29.01 -2.67
C GLN A 509 -21.51 30.38 -2.12
N ASP A 510 -22.37 31.07 -1.37
CA ASP A 510 -22.02 32.35 -0.75
C ASP A 510 -20.90 32.22 0.29
N LEU A 511 -20.94 31.17 1.12
CA LEU A 511 -19.84 30.87 2.06
C LEU A 511 -18.53 30.60 1.35
N LEU A 512 -18.52 29.75 0.33
CA LEU A 512 -17.35 29.44 -0.47
C LEU A 512 -16.81 30.71 -1.13
N LYS A 513 -17.67 31.46 -1.82
CA LYS A 513 -17.28 32.68 -2.52
C LYS A 513 -16.62 33.70 -1.59
N ASN A 514 -17.17 33.93 -0.39
CA ASN A 514 -16.68 34.95 0.52
C ASN A 514 -15.51 34.53 1.40
N ASN A 515 -15.31 33.22 1.62
CA ASN A 515 -14.35 32.71 2.59
C ASN A 515 -13.28 31.79 1.98
N LEU A 516 -13.38 31.46 0.70
CA LEU A 516 -12.38 30.67 0.01
C LEU A 516 -11.17 31.55 -0.39
N ASP A 517 -9.99 31.04 -0.15
CA ASP A 517 -8.73 31.55 -0.71
C ASP A 517 -8.30 30.54 -1.79
N LEU A 518 -8.47 30.96 -3.04
CA LEU A 518 -8.20 30.12 -4.21
C LEU A 518 -7.15 30.78 -5.09
N HIS A 519 -6.10 30.05 -5.40
CA HIS A 519 -5.16 30.41 -6.44
C HIS A 519 -4.90 29.18 -7.31
N ALA A 520 -5.20 29.25 -8.60
CA ALA A 520 -4.86 28.21 -9.55
C ALA A 520 -4.24 28.84 -10.79
N GLU A 521 -3.18 28.22 -11.29
CA GLU A 521 -2.46 28.70 -12.46
C GLU A 521 -2.02 27.54 -13.34
N LEU A 522 -2.40 27.58 -14.62
CA LEU A 522 -1.91 26.70 -15.67
C LEU A 522 -0.95 27.48 -16.55
N ARG A 523 0.24 26.97 -16.76
CA ARG A 523 1.25 27.48 -17.71
C ARG A 523 1.60 26.37 -18.69
N VAL A 524 1.65 26.69 -19.97
CA VAL A 524 2.03 25.74 -21.03
C VAL A 524 2.94 26.44 -22.01
N SER A 525 4.11 25.87 -22.29
CA SER A 525 5.05 26.39 -23.28
C SER A 525 4.39 26.48 -24.66
N LYS A 526 4.56 27.62 -25.34
CA LYS A 526 4.01 27.80 -26.71
C LYS A 526 4.50 26.71 -27.64
N SER A 527 5.80 26.39 -27.60
CA SER A 527 6.41 25.32 -28.41
C SER A 527 5.75 23.93 -28.21
N LEU A 528 5.30 23.61 -26.99
CA LEU A 528 4.56 22.36 -26.73
C LEU A 528 3.17 22.40 -27.37
N VAL A 529 2.44 23.51 -27.23
CA VAL A 529 1.12 23.70 -27.84
C VAL A 529 1.19 23.62 -29.37
N ASP A 530 2.20 24.27 -29.97
CA ASP A 530 2.46 24.23 -31.42
C ASP A 530 2.75 22.80 -31.90
N LYS A 531 3.59 22.08 -31.15
CA LYS A 531 3.97 20.69 -31.48
C LYS A 531 2.81 19.70 -31.36
N LEU A 532 1.90 19.93 -30.43
CA LEU A 532 0.67 19.13 -30.26
C LEU A 532 -0.44 19.52 -31.23
N GLY A 533 -0.29 20.59 -32.01
CA GLY A 533 -1.26 21.04 -33.00
C GLY A 533 -2.46 21.82 -32.44
N PHE A 534 -2.34 22.38 -31.23
CA PHE A 534 -3.43 23.11 -30.56
C PHE A 534 -3.35 24.63 -30.72
N SER A 535 -2.37 25.17 -31.44
CA SER A 535 -2.13 26.62 -31.55
C SER A 535 -3.32 27.38 -32.08
N GLU A 536 -3.93 26.92 -33.19
CA GLU A 536 -5.10 27.58 -33.78
C GLU A 536 -6.31 27.55 -32.81
N MET A 537 -6.52 26.46 -32.10
CA MET A 537 -7.59 26.36 -31.12
C MET A 537 -7.38 27.36 -29.97
N VAL A 538 -6.17 27.47 -29.46
CA VAL A 538 -5.83 28.41 -28.37
C VAL A 538 -5.96 29.85 -28.83
N GLU A 539 -5.51 30.20 -30.04
CA GLU A 539 -5.59 31.56 -30.58
C GLU A 539 -7.02 31.96 -30.92
N GLN A 540 -7.84 31.06 -31.44
CA GLN A 540 -9.21 31.37 -31.87
C GLN A 540 -10.24 31.28 -30.75
N GLN A 541 -10.13 30.28 -29.89
CA GLN A 541 -11.12 29.99 -28.84
C GLN A 541 -10.61 30.39 -27.45
N GLY A 542 -9.28 30.42 -27.27
CA GLY A 542 -8.62 30.69 -26.00
C GLY A 542 -8.49 32.17 -25.65
N ALA A 543 -8.67 33.10 -26.60
CA ALA A 543 -8.37 34.52 -26.41
C ALA A 543 -9.08 35.20 -25.22
N MET A 544 -10.22 34.64 -24.75
CA MET A 544 -10.92 35.13 -23.56
C MET A 544 -10.41 34.52 -22.24
N PHE A 545 -9.74 33.36 -22.32
CA PHE A 545 -9.38 32.57 -21.16
C PHE A 545 -7.87 32.40 -20.98
N VAL A 546 -7.09 32.65 -22.03
CA VAL A 546 -5.66 32.37 -22.08
C VAL A 546 -4.92 33.66 -22.40
N THR A 547 -3.87 33.97 -21.64
CA THR A 547 -2.95 35.05 -21.95
C THR A 547 -1.62 34.47 -22.42
N LEU A 548 -0.99 35.11 -23.41
CA LEU A 548 0.38 34.77 -23.80
C LEU A 548 1.35 35.71 -23.07
N GLU A 549 2.17 35.14 -22.19
CA GLU A 549 3.22 35.88 -21.46
C GLU A 549 4.59 35.31 -21.84
N GLY A 550 5.34 36.08 -22.66
CA GLY A 550 6.58 35.56 -23.25
C GLY A 550 6.33 34.40 -24.19
N ASP A 551 6.93 33.24 -23.88
CA ASP A 551 6.78 31.99 -24.63
C ASP A 551 5.86 30.97 -23.91
N GLU A 552 4.99 31.43 -22.98
CA GLU A 552 4.06 30.56 -22.26
C GLU A 552 2.62 31.06 -22.40
N TYR A 553 1.71 30.13 -22.67
CA TYR A 553 0.27 30.34 -22.50
C TYR A 553 -0.06 30.17 -21.01
N ARG A 554 -0.86 31.10 -20.49
CA ARG A 554 -1.21 31.17 -19.08
C ARG A 554 -2.71 31.31 -18.87
N VAL A 555 -3.24 30.53 -17.90
CA VAL A 555 -4.58 30.67 -17.35
C VAL A 555 -4.44 30.82 -15.84
N LYS A 556 -4.92 31.93 -15.28
CA LYS A 556 -4.83 32.19 -13.84
C LYS A 556 -6.22 32.41 -13.28
N ILE A 557 -6.58 31.68 -12.21
CA ILE A 557 -7.82 31.83 -11.46
C ILE A 557 -7.45 32.27 -10.06
N GLU A 558 -8.04 33.37 -9.60
CA GLU A 558 -7.89 33.87 -8.23
C GLU A 558 -9.27 34.09 -7.60
N GLY A 559 -9.45 33.53 -6.39
CA GLY A 559 -10.65 33.75 -5.58
C GLY A 559 -10.28 34.38 -4.25
N LYS A 560 -10.74 35.60 -4.01
CA LYS A 560 -10.50 36.34 -2.78
C LYS A 560 -11.61 37.34 -2.52
N GLU A 561 -12.07 37.41 -1.26
CA GLU A 561 -13.01 38.43 -0.79
C GLU A 561 -14.32 38.50 -1.60
N GLY A 562 -14.84 37.35 -1.99
CA GLY A 562 -16.10 37.25 -2.73
C GLY A 562 -15.98 37.52 -4.23
N LYS A 563 -14.78 37.66 -4.76
CA LYS A 563 -14.51 37.82 -6.18
C LYS A 563 -13.75 36.63 -6.71
N ILE A 564 -14.16 36.14 -7.86
CA ILE A 564 -13.38 35.17 -8.63
C ILE A 564 -12.95 35.86 -9.92
N GLU A 565 -11.64 35.86 -10.16
CA GLU A 565 -11.05 36.52 -11.32
C GLU A 565 -10.36 35.46 -12.21
N LEU A 566 -10.52 35.60 -13.51
CA LEU A 566 -9.80 34.83 -14.51
C LEU A 566 -8.86 35.79 -15.25
N ASN A 567 -7.55 35.58 -15.12
CA ASN A 567 -6.52 36.43 -15.66
C ASN A 567 -6.70 37.93 -15.26
N GLY A 568 -7.13 38.20 -14.03
CA GLY A 568 -7.41 39.53 -13.51
C GLY A 568 -8.77 40.13 -13.93
N ASN A 569 -9.59 39.40 -14.70
CA ASN A 569 -10.92 39.84 -15.10
C ASN A 569 -11.97 39.15 -14.19
N PRO A 570 -12.86 39.92 -13.53
CA PRO A 570 -13.90 39.37 -12.72
C PRO A 570 -14.82 38.43 -13.51
N LEU A 571 -15.07 37.23 -12.98
CA LEU A 571 -16.07 36.33 -13.54
C LEU A 571 -17.45 36.74 -12.99
N PRO A 572 -18.48 36.82 -13.84
CA PRO A 572 -19.85 37.07 -13.40
C PRO A 572 -20.42 35.80 -12.78
N PHE A 573 -20.59 35.79 -11.46
CA PHE A 573 -21.31 34.75 -10.70
C PHE A 573 -22.44 35.36 -9.92
#